data_04a7a7ca20526e699446ea173968ccce
#
_entry.id   04a7a7ca20526e699446ea173968ccce
#
_cell.length_a   1.000
_cell.length_b   1.000
_cell.length_c   1.000
_cell.angle_alpha   90.00
_cell.angle_beta   90.00
_cell.angle_gamma   90.00
#
_symmetry.space_group_name_H-M   'P 1'
#
loop_
_entity.id
_entity.type
_entity.pdbx_description
1 polymer ?
#
loop_
_entity_poly.entity_id
_entity_poly.type
_entity_poly.pdbx_seq_one_letter_code
_entity_poly.pdbx_strand_id
1 'polypeptide(L)'
;DLFNTHDMLTQSQRLTGLLQELFAELPEVSERVEQDADALADIFHERKQAVARRDEWAREITYRAEIGVRFKDTLSISPDGISWKGQSFSLDSITRVRWGGVRHSVNGVPTGTTYTIAFGDKRSEAVVELKKEDIYSKFIDKLWRAVCIRLLGEMLEALKDGRDLYFGDALLHDDGITLVKHKFLGANERVRCTWGQVQIWNADGSFCIGSKDDKKTNVGISYIHVANTHILEQLIRMAFKKPGLRRLSELLQ
;
A
#
# COMPACT_ATOMS: atom_id res chain seq x y z
N ASP A 1 8.69 25.80 9.43
CA ASP A 1 7.90 26.97 9.83
C ASP A 1 6.58 26.92 9.09
N LEU A 2 5.66 26.29 9.76
CA LEU A 2 4.30 26.07 9.26
C LEU A 2 3.53 27.37 9.39
N PHE A 3 3.11 27.92 8.28
CA PHE A 3 2.18 29.03 8.20
C PHE A 3 1.04 28.79 9.18
N ASN A 4 0.93 29.65 10.16
CA ASN A 4 -0.16 29.61 11.11
C ASN A 4 -1.44 29.98 10.38
N THR A 5 -2.20 28.97 9.94
CA THR A 5 -3.44 29.14 9.15
C THR A 5 -4.46 29.98 9.90
N HIS A 6 -4.38 30.04 11.23
CA HIS A 6 -5.25 30.89 12.05
C HIS A 6 -4.89 32.38 11.91
N ASP A 7 -3.59 32.71 11.87
CA ASP A 7 -3.14 34.09 11.65
C ASP A 7 -3.50 34.57 10.25
N MET A 8 -3.39 33.70 9.23
CA MET A 8 -3.78 34.04 7.85
C MET A 8 -5.28 34.28 7.72
N LEU A 9 -6.11 33.48 8.39
CA LEU A 9 -7.57 33.66 8.40
C LEU A 9 -7.93 35.00 9.08
N THR A 10 -7.31 35.30 10.21
CA THR A 10 -7.50 36.54 10.96
C THR A 10 -7.04 37.77 10.16
N GLN A 11 -5.92 37.68 9.45
CA GLN A 11 -5.42 38.70 8.56
C GLN A 11 -6.34 38.91 7.34
N SER A 12 -6.86 37.82 6.76
CA SER A 12 -7.81 37.89 5.66
C SER A 12 -9.12 38.59 6.07
N GLN A 13 -9.65 38.25 7.25
CA GLN A 13 -10.86 38.90 7.80
C GLN A 13 -10.63 40.40 8.10
N ARG A 14 -9.45 40.76 8.62
CA ARG A 14 -9.05 42.15 8.85
C ARG A 14 -8.94 42.92 7.52
N LEU A 15 -8.31 42.34 6.51
CA LEU A 15 -8.16 42.93 5.18
C LEU A 15 -9.54 43.17 4.54
N THR A 16 -10.44 42.18 4.66
CA THR A 16 -11.83 42.28 4.18
C THR A 16 -12.57 43.42 4.86
N GLY A 17 -12.45 43.56 6.18
CA GLY A 17 -13.08 44.65 6.93
C GLY A 17 -12.57 46.04 6.48
N LEU A 18 -11.25 46.19 6.33
CA LEU A 18 -10.63 47.42 5.84
C LEU A 18 -11.04 47.77 4.41
N LEU A 19 -11.16 46.79 3.52
CA LEU A 19 -11.60 46.97 2.16
C LEU A 19 -13.10 47.33 2.09
N GLN A 20 -13.92 46.72 2.94
CA GLN A 20 -15.35 47.06 3.07
C GLN A 20 -15.56 48.49 3.54
N GLU A 21 -14.76 48.95 4.52
CA GLU A 21 -14.78 50.37 5.00
C GLU A 21 -14.34 51.35 3.89
N LEU A 22 -13.31 51.01 3.11
CA LEU A 22 -12.75 51.83 2.04
C LEU A 22 -13.67 51.95 0.82
N PHE A 23 -14.49 50.94 0.52
CA PHE A 23 -15.35 50.83 -0.65
C PHE A 23 -16.85 50.84 -0.31
N ALA A 24 -17.23 51.23 0.89
CA ALA A 24 -18.63 51.28 1.35
C ALA A 24 -19.56 52.11 0.48
N GLU A 25 -19.02 53.02 -0.35
CA GLU A 25 -19.77 53.85 -1.27
C GLU A 25 -19.97 53.23 -2.69
N LEU A 26 -19.33 52.05 -2.92
CA LEU A 26 -19.42 51.34 -4.21
C LEU A 26 -19.96 49.92 -4.00
N PRO A 27 -21.29 49.72 -4.05
CA PRO A 27 -21.92 48.45 -3.69
C PRO A 27 -21.43 47.27 -4.57
N GLU A 28 -21.17 47.47 -5.85
CA GLU A 28 -20.66 46.41 -6.74
C GLU A 28 -19.22 45.94 -6.34
N VAL A 29 -18.40 46.86 -5.83
CA VAL A 29 -17.02 46.52 -5.36
C VAL A 29 -17.09 45.83 -4.03
N SER A 30 -17.99 46.24 -3.14
CA SER A 30 -18.19 45.58 -1.83
C SER A 30 -18.64 44.14 -2.00
N GLU A 31 -19.61 43.88 -2.87
CA GLU A 31 -20.09 42.51 -3.14
C GLU A 31 -18.99 41.63 -3.72
N ARG A 32 -18.13 42.15 -4.59
CA ARG A 32 -17.00 41.41 -5.17
C ARG A 32 -15.92 41.12 -4.13
N VAL A 33 -15.64 42.05 -3.23
CA VAL A 33 -14.71 41.87 -2.13
C VAL A 33 -15.20 40.81 -1.14
N GLU A 34 -16.50 40.76 -0.85
CA GLU A 34 -17.10 39.72 -0.02
C GLU A 34 -16.97 38.33 -0.67
N GLN A 35 -17.30 38.22 -1.98
CA GLN A 35 -17.14 36.97 -2.73
C GLN A 35 -15.67 36.46 -2.75
N ASP A 36 -14.71 37.38 -2.96
CA ASP A 36 -13.28 37.03 -2.94
C ASP A 36 -12.82 36.62 -1.55
N ALA A 37 -13.37 37.23 -0.48
CA ALA A 37 -13.06 36.88 0.90
C ALA A 37 -13.64 35.50 1.28
N ASP A 38 -14.85 35.19 0.87
CA ASP A 38 -15.49 33.90 1.09
C ASP A 38 -14.71 32.79 0.35
N ALA A 39 -14.33 33.02 -0.90
CA ALA A 39 -13.49 32.09 -1.67
C ALA A 39 -12.13 31.83 -1.00
N LEU A 40 -11.48 32.86 -0.45
CA LEU A 40 -10.24 32.72 0.32
C LEU A 40 -10.47 31.94 1.61
N ALA A 41 -11.56 32.19 2.33
CA ALA A 41 -11.91 31.47 3.55
C ALA A 41 -12.11 29.96 3.28
N ASP A 42 -12.78 29.61 2.18
CA ASP A 42 -12.97 28.23 1.75
C ASP A 42 -11.62 27.55 1.42
N ILE A 43 -10.75 28.21 0.68
CA ILE A 43 -9.38 27.71 0.38
C ILE A 43 -8.58 27.45 1.66
N PHE A 44 -8.65 28.37 2.65
CA PHE A 44 -7.97 28.18 3.94
C PHE A 44 -8.59 27.05 4.76
N HIS A 45 -9.89 26.90 4.73
CA HIS A 45 -10.59 25.80 5.40
C HIS A 45 -10.21 24.45 4.83
N GLU A 46 -10.23 24.30 3.48
CA GLU A 46 -9.77 23.10 2.79
C GLU A 46 -8.31 22.77 3.09
N ARG A 47 -7.43 23.77 3.08
CA ARG A 47 -6.01 23.62 3.41
C ARG A 47 -5.81 23.17 4.85
N LYS A 48 -6.55 23.74 5.79
CA LYS A 48 -6.51 23.33 7.21
C LYS A 48 -6.96 21.89 7.40
N GLN A 49 -8.02 21.47 6.70
CA GLN A 49 -8.48 20.08 6.71
C GLN A 49 -7.45 19.14 6.08
N ALA A 50 -6.80 19.55 4.97
CA ALA A 50 -5.76 18.75 4.33
C ALA A 50 -4.55 18.55 5.25
N VAL A 51 -4.12 19.59 5.97
CA VAL A 51 -3.04 19.52 6.98
C VAL A 51 -3.43 18.57 8.11
N ALA A 52 -4.64 18.71 8.67
CA ALA A 52 -5.12 17.86 9.74
C ALA A 52 -5.18 16.38 9.32
N ARG A 53 -5.66 16.07 8.11
CA ARG A 53 -5.66 14.71 7.55
C ARG A 53 -4.24 14.17 7.38
N ARG A 54 -3.30 15.01 6.95
CA ARG A 54 -1.88 14.63 6.81
C ARG A 54 -1.25 14.30 8.17
N ASP A 55 -1.53 15.11 9.20
CA ASP A 55 -1.01 14.90 10.54
C ASP A 55 -1.60 13.65 11.20
N GLU A 56 -2.88 13.37 10.95
CA GLU A 56 -3.54 12.15 11.39
C GLU A 56 -2.92 10.92 10.71
N TRP A 57 -2.78 10.94 9.39
CA TRP A 57 -2.11 9.88 8.64
C TRP A 57 -0.67 9.67 9.14
N ALA A 58 0.09 10.75 9.37
CA ALA A 58 1.46 10.67 9.88
C ALA A 58 1.51 9.95 11.23
N ARG A 59 0.58 10.24 12.15
CA ARG A 59 0.47 9.55 13.44
C ARG A 59 0.08 8.09 13.28
N GLU A 60 -0.83 7.79 12.37
CA GLU A 60 -1.29 6.42 12.11
C GLU A 60 -0.20 5.51 11.60
N ILE A 61 0.70 5.99 10.72
CA ILE A 61 1.76 5.18 10.14
C ILE A 61 3.04 5.15 10.95
N THR A 62 3.23 6.07 11.91
CA THR A 62 4.47 6.14 12.67
C THR A 62 4.55 5.02 13.70
N TYR A 63 5.64 4.24 13.62
CA TYR A 63 5.93 3.17 14.56
C TYR A 63 7.43 2.96 14.70
N ARG A 64 7.87 2.62 15.90
CA ARG A 64 9.27 2.30 16.21
C ARG A 64 9.34 1.13 17.18
N ALA A 65 10.23 0.18 16.90
CA ALA A 65 10.49 -0.96 17.76
C ALA A 65 11.99 -1.28 17.83
N GLU A 66 12.43 -1.76 18.98
CA GLU A 66 13.77 -2.29 19.17
C GLU A 66 13.74 -3.83 19.04
N ILE A 67 14.61 -4.37 18.19
CA ILE A 67 14.73 -5.79 17.88
C ILE A 67 16.13 -6.26 18.24
N GLY A 68 16.22 -7.35 18.97
CA GLY A 68 17.46 -7.93 19.47
C GLY A 68 17.44 -8.12 20.98
N VAL A 69 18.36 -8.96 21.51
CA VAL A 69 18.44 -9.26 22.94
C VAL A 69 19.60 -8.48 23.59
N ARG A 70 20.80 -8.64 23.09
CA ARG A 70 22.00 -8.02 23.64
C ARG A 70 22.39 -6.74 22.90
N PHE A 71 22.27 -6.77 21.59
CA PHE A 71 22.42 -5.61 20.72
C PHE A 71 21.07 -5.35 20.08
N LYS A 72 20.55 -4.15 20.28
CA LYS A 72 19.23 -3.76 19.80
C LYS A 72 19.38 -2.87 18.57
N ASP A 73 18.78 -3.32 17.48
CA ASP A 73 18.60 -2.51 16.27
C ASP A 73 17.19 -1.90 16.28
N THR A 74 17.07 -0.71 15.76
CA THR A 74 15.78 -0.01 15.65
C THR A 74 15.16 -0.24 14.28
N LEU A 75 13.96 -0.81 14.27
CA LEU A 75 13.07 -0.80 13.11
C LEU A 75 12.10 0.37 13.24
N SER A 76 12.04 1.24 12.25
CA SER A 76 11.13 2.39 12.29
C SER A 76 10.43 2.62 10.96
N ILE A 77 9.20 3.14 11.03
CA ILE A 77 8.41 3.61 9.90
C ILE A 77 7.77 4.94 10.28
N SER A 78 7.82 5.92 9.38
CA SER A 78 7.28 7.26 9.54
C SER A 78 7.01 7.87 8.16
N PRO A 79 6.43 9.08 8.06
CA PRO A 79 6.31 9.80 6.78
C PRO A 79 7.63 10.00 6.04
N ASP A 80 8.77 10.04 6.76
CA ASP A 80 10.09 10.21 6.17
C ASP A 80 10.63 8.92 5.52
N GLY A 81 10.07 7.76 5.89
CA GLY A 81 10.48 6.48 5.34
C GLY A 81 10.53 5.34 6.34
N ILE A 82 11.16 4.25 5.90
CA ILE A 82 11.40 3.05 6.71
C ILE A 82 12.90 2.90 6.89
N SER A 83 13.35 2.61 8.12
CA SER A 83 14.75 2.37 8.42
C SER A 83 14.99 1.09 9.21
N TRP A 84 16.08 0.40 8.88
CA TRP A 84 16.57 -0.80 9.55
C TRP A 84 18.08 -0.94 9.39
N LYS A 85 18.83 -1.11 10.49
CA LYS A 85 20.30 -1.36 10.50
C LYS A 85 21.10 -0.40 9.62
N GLY A 86 20.81 0.90 9.70
CA GLY A 86 21.48 1.94 8.92
C GLY A 86 21.05 2.06 7.46
N GLN A 87 20.19 1.19 6.97
CA GLN A 87 19.51 1.34 5.68
C GLN A 87 18.24 2.18 5.86
N SER A 88 17.98 3.08 4.92
CA SER A 88 16.77 3.91 4.91
C SER A 88 16.20 3.99 3.50
N PHE A 89 14.87 3.88 3.42
CA PHE A 89 14.11 3.98 2.17
C PHE A 89 13.00 5.00 2.36
N SER A 90 12.89 5.99 1.48
CA SER A 90 11.71 6.84 1.45
C SER A 90 10.47 6.01 1.08
N LEU A 91 9.30 6.36 1.60
CA LEU A 91 8.07 5.60 1.32
C LEU A 91 7.81 5.45 -0.18
N ASP A 92 8.05 6.52 -0.96
CA ASP A 92 7.82 6.55 -2.41
C ASP A 92 8.84 5.71 -3.20
N SER A 93 10.03 5.48 -2.65
CA SER A 93 11.06 4.65 -3.31
C SER A 93 10.80 3.15 -3.18
N ILE A 94 10.00 2.72 -2.20
CA ILE A 94 9.73 1.32 -1.94
C ILE A 94 8.81 0.77 -3.03
N THR A 95 9.32 -0.23 -3.75
CA THR A 95 8.59 -0.93 -4.83
C THR A 95 8.36 -2.40 -4.52
N ARG A 96 9.03 -2.93 -3.49
CA ARG A 96 8.99 -4.34 -3.11
C ARG A 96 8.78 -4.48 -1.61
N VAL A 97 7.78 -5.27 -1.25
CA VAL A 97 7.51 -5.66 0.13
C VAL A 97 7.16 -7.15 0.18
N ARG A 98 7.61 -7.84 1.22
CA ARG A 98 7.23 -9.23 1.48
C ARG A 98 7.31 -9.52 2.97
N TRP A 99 6.44 -10.35 3.46
CA TRP A 99 6.43 -10.72 4.86
C TRP A 99 5.72 -12.06 5.08
N GLY A 100 6.03 -12.70 6.19
CA GLY A 100 5.41 -13.96 6.60
C GLY A 100 6.05 -14.52 7.86
N GLY A 101 5.50 -15.62 8.35
CA GLY A 101 6.02 -16.32 9.51
C GLY A 101 6.30 -17.78 9.19
N VAL A 102 7.45 -18.28 9.64
CA VAL A 102 7.81 -19.71 9.58
C VAL A 102 7.73 -20.29 10.98
N ARG A 103 6.83 -21.25 11.16
CA ARG A 103 6.70 -22.00 12.41
C ARG A 103 7.75 -23.11 12.47
N HIS A 104 8.47 -23.17 13.57
CA HIS A 104 9.46 -24.19 13.82
C HIS A 104 8.91 -25.26 14.75
N SER A 105 9.30 -26.52 14.52
CA SER A 105 9.03 -27.63 15.43
C SER A 105 10.22 -28.59 15.47
N VAL A 106 10.45 -29.22 16.62
CA VAL A 106 11.44 -30.28 16.82
C VAL A 106 10.69 -31.52 17.28
N ASN A 107 10.79 -32.61 16.56
CA ASN A 107 10.09 -33.86 16.83
C ASN A 107 8.54 -33.66 16.98
N GLY A 108 7.95 -32.76 16.17
CA GLY A 108 6.52 -32.44 16.24
C GLY A 108 6.13 -31.45 17.33
N VAL A 109 7.04 -31.04 18.22
CA VAL A 109 6.78 -30.06 19.27
C VAL A 109 7.10 -28.66 18.75
N PRO A 110 6.14 -27.71 18.79
CA PRO A 110 6.38 -26.35 18.35
C PRO A 110 7.46 -25.65 19.20
N THR A 111 8.45 -25.05 18.55
CA THR A 111 9.55 -24.34 19.23
C THR A 111 9.51 -22.83 19.04
N GLY A 112 8.58 -22.34 18.23
CA GLY A 112 8.37 -20.90 18.00
C GLY A 112 8.11 -20.55 16.55
N THR A 113 7.96 -19.27 16.30
CA THR A 113 7.78 -18.71 14.95
C THR A 113 8.84 -17.65 14.70
N THR A 114 9.47 -17.68 13.54
CA THR A 114 10.30 -16.58 13.04
C THR A 114 9.47 -15.80 12.00
N TYR A 115 9.31 -14.51 12.23
CA TYR A 115 8.66 -13.60 11.32
C TYR A 115 9.71 -12.89 10.49
N THR A 116 9.47 -12.80 9.18
CA THR A 116 10.31 -12.09 8.23
C THR A 116 9.51 -10.91 7.66
N ILE A 117 10.13 -9.74 7.63
CA ILE A 117 9.63 -8.55 6.93
C ILE A 117 10.76 -8.09 6.01
N ALA A 118 10.45 -7.85 4.74
CA ALA A 118 11.41 -7.27 3.82
C ALA A 118 10.75 -6.13 3.03
N PHE A 119 11.51 -5.09 2.83
CA PHE A 119 11.10 -3.90 2.07
C PHE A 119 12.31 -3.31 1.34
N GLY A 120 12.07 -2.74 0.18
CA GLY A 120 13.16 -2.17 -0.62
C GLY A 120 12.71 -1.55 -1.92
N ASP A 121 13.67 -0.95 -2.59
CA ASP A 121 13.53 -0.38 -3.91
C ASP A 121 13.98 -1.37 -5.02
N LYS A 122 14.18 -0.85 -6.24
CA LYS A 122 14.67 -1.67 -7.37
C LYS A 122 16.10 -2.16 -7.20
N ARG A 123 16.90 -1.55 -6.30
CA ARG A 123 18.35 -1.78 -6.16
C ARG A 123 18.71 -2.58 -4.92
N SER A 124 18.01 -2.34 -3.82
CA SER A 124 18.34 -2.89 -2.52
C SER A 124 17.09 -3.27 -1.72
N GLU A 125 17.26 -4.17 -0.79
CA GLU A 125 16.22 -4.67 0.10
C GLU A 125 16.78 -4.83 1.51
N ALA A 126 16.05 -4.34 2.51
CA ALA A 126 16.28 -4.62 3.90
C ALA A 126 15.43 -5.81 4.34
N VAL A 127 16.03 -6.71 5.12
CA VAL A 127 15.35 -7.88 5.68
C VAL A 127 15.43 -7.83 7.21
N VAL A 128 14.27 -7.93 7.84
CA VAL A 128 14.09 -7.96 9.29
C VAL A 128 13.59 -9.34 9.71
N GLU A 129 14.31 -10.00 10.60
CA GLU A 129 13.85 -11.23 11.24
C GLU A 129 13.57 -10.98 12.71
N LEU A 130 12.42 -11.40 13.20
CA LEU A 130 12.00 -11.23 14.58
C LEU A 130 11.11 -12.38 15.06
N LYS A 131 11.01 -12.51 16.41
CA LYS A 131 10.21 -13.56 17.05
C LYS A 131 8.96 -13.04 17.73
N LYS A 132 8.81 -11.72 17.87
CA LYS A 132 7.69 -11.08 18.56
C LYS A 132 6.58 -10.75 17.57
N GLU A 133 5.47 -11.47 17.70
CA GLU A 133 4.30 -11.32 16.82
C GLU A 133 3.64 -9.93 16.93
N ASP A 134 3.64 -9.35 18.12
CA ASP A 134 3.06 -8.02 18.33
C ASP A 134 3.80 -6.91 17.57
N ILE A 135 5.15 -6.97 17.53
CA ILE A 135 5.97 -6.06 16.74
C ILE A 135 5.72 -6.27 15.25
N TYR A 136 5.71 -7.54 14.84
CA TYR A 136 5.44 -7.92 13.45
C TYR A 136 4.08 -7.38 12.99
N SER A 137 3.01 -7.70 13.70
CA SER A 137 1.66 -7.31 13.33
C SER A 137 1.45 -5.79 13.29
N LYS A 138 1.99 -5.07 14.29
CA LYS A 138 1.93 -3.60 14.33
C LYS A 138 2.70 -2.98 13.16
N PHE A 139 3.89 -3.50 12.86
CA PHE A 139 4.67 -2.97 11.74
C PHE A 139 3.99 -3.22 10.39
N ILE A 140 3.44 -4.41 10.18
CA ILE A 140 2.71 -4.75 8.94
C ILE A 140 1.48 -3.85 8.75
N ASP A 141 0.72 -3.56 9.81
CA ASP A 141 -0.40 -2.61 9.73
C ASP A 141 0.06 -1.23 9.22
N LYS A 142 1.20 -0.72 9.75
CA LYS A 142 1.77 0.56 9.30
C LYS A 142 2.30 0.49 7.87
N LEU A 143 3.03 -0.58 7.53
CA LEU A 143 3.56 -0.83 6.20
C LEU A 143 2.44 -0.88 5.15
N TRP A 144 1.33 -1.53 5.50
CA TRP A 144 0.17 -1.61 4.61
C TRP A 144 -0.37 -0.22 4.27
N ARG A 145 -0.60 0.60 5.28
CA ARG A 145 -1.12 1.97 5.12
C ARG A 145 -0.15 2.92 4.43
N ALA A 146 1.14 2.82 4.78
CA ALA A 146 2.16 3.74 4.28
C ALA A 146 2.63 3.44 2.84
N VAL A 147 2.62 2.16 2.43
CA VAL A 147 3.26 1.70 1.19
C VAL A 147 2.33 0.84 0.34
N CYS A 148 1.68 -0.18 0.93
CA CYS A 148 1.01 -1.21 0.12
C CYS A 148 -0.22 -0.69 -0.62
N ILE A 149 -0.97 0.25 -0.04
CA ILE A 149 -2.13 0.88 -0.71
C ILE A 149 -1.68 1.59 -1.99
N ARG A 150 -0.56 2.32 -1.95
CA ARG A 150 0.03 2.97 -3.13
C ARG A 150 0.46 1.94 -4.16
N LEU A 151 1.19 0.89 -3.76
CA LEU A 151 1.66 -0.16 -4.66
C LEU A 151 0.49 -0.91 -5.32
N LEU A 152 -0.63 -1.11 -4.60
CA LEU A 152 -1.84 -1.71 -5.14
C LEU A 152 -2.44 -0.82 -6.25
N GLY A 153 -2.53 0.49 -6.01
CA GLY A 153 -2.98 1.45 -7.02
C GLY A 153 -2.07 1.46 -8.26
N GLU A 154 -0.74 1.48 -8.05
CA GLU A 154 0.24 1.42 -9.14
C GLU A 154 0.14 0.12 -9.97
N MET A 155 -0.15 -1.03 -9.34
CA MET A 155 -0.41 -2.28 -10.04
C MET A 155 -1.66 -2.19 -10.92
N LEU A 156 -2.75 -1.64 -10.39
CA LEU A 156 -3.99 -1.46 -11.14
C LEU A 156 -3.82 -0.54 -12.35
N GLU A 157 -3.12 0.59 -12.17
CA GLU A 157 -2.82 1.50 -13.29
C GLU A 157 -1.90 0.82 -14.32
N ALA A 158 -0.90 0.04 -13.87
CA ALA A 158 -0.04 -0.72 -14.77
C ALA A 158 -0.84 -1.71 -15.63
N LEU A 159 -1.78 -2.46 -15.02
CA LEU A 159 -2.64 -3.40 -15.73
C LEU A 159 -3.59 -2.69 -16.70
N LYS A 160 -4.17 -1.55 -16.30
CA LYS A 160 -5.02 -0.72 -17.14
C LYS A 160 -4.28 -0.20 -18.38
N ASP A 161 -2.98 0.11 -18.23
CA ASP A 161 -2.09 0.51 -19.32
C ASP A 161 -1.64 -0.68 -20.20
N GLY A 162 -2.13 -1.90 -19.94
CA GLY A 162 -1.80 -3.10 -20.68
C GLY A 162 -0.44 -3.72 -20.33
N ARG A 163 0.14 -3.35 -19.19
CA ARG A 163 1.40 -3.95 -18.71
C ARG A 163 1.11 -5.22 -17.92
N ASP A 164 1.77 -6.30 -18.29
CA ASP A 164 1.73 -7.56 -17.57
C ASP A 164 2.69 -7.55 -16.38
N LEU A 165 2.32 -8.19 -15.27
CA LEU A 165 3.09 -8.21 -14.03
C LEU A 165 3.50 -9.63 -13.64
N TYR A 166 4.78 -9.85 -13.35
CA TYR A 166 5.31 -11.14 -12.93
C TYR A 166 5.26 -11.34 -11.43
N PHE A 167 4.79 -12.54 -10.99
CA PHE A 167 4.81 -13.00 -9.62
C PHE A 167 5.30 -14.45 -9.55
N GLY A 168 6.61 -14.63 -9.40
CA GLY A 168 7.21 -15.96 -9.55
C GLY A 168 6.93 -16.54 -10.92
N ASP A 169 6.27 -17.71 -10.97
CA ASP A 169 5.89 -18.37 -12.22
C ASP A 169 4.55 -17.88 -12.80
N ALA A 170 3.81 -17.06 -12.10
CA ALA A 170 2.57 -16.46 -12.58
C ALA A 170 2.82 -15.18 -13.37
N LEU A 171 2.05 -14.94 -14.41
CA LEU A 171 2.01 -13.69 -15.16
C LEU A 171 0.60 -13.11 -15.11
N LEU A 172 0.48 -12.00 -14.42
CA LEU A 172 -0.78 -11.29 -14.19
C LEU A 172 -1.09 -10.38 -15.37
N HIS A 173 -2.32 -10.50 -15.87
CA HIS A 173 -2.92 -9.66 -16.92
C HIS A 173 -4.15 -8.96 -16.34
N ASP A 174 -4.61 -7.89 -16.97
CA ASP A 174 -5.82 -7.19 -16.54
C ASP A 174 -7.07 -8.10 -16.60
N ASP A 175 -7.20 -8.92 -17.64
CA ASP A 175 -8.35 -9.79 -17.90
C ASP A 175 -8.17 -11.25 -17.44
N GLY A 176 -7.06 -11.56 -16.77
CA GLY A 176 -6.76 -12.94 -16.34
C GLY A 176 -5.35 -13.15 -15.85
N ILE A 177 -4.92 -14.39 -15.85
CA ILE A 177 -3.60 -14.80 -15.38
C ILE A 177 -3.06 -15.97 -16.19
N THR A 178 -1.77 -15.98 -16.47
CA THR A 178 -1.07 -17.13 -17.03
C THR A 178 -0.47 -17.95 -15.89
N LEU A 179 -0.87 -19.21 -15.83
CA LEU A 179 -0.46 -20.20 -14.82
C LEU A 179 0.43 -21.27 -15.45
N VAL A 180 1.03 -22.11 -14.62
CA VAL A 180 1.83 -23.25 -15.04
C VAL A 180 0.99 -24.52 -14.98
N LYS A 181 0.94 -25.26 -16.07
CA LYS A 181 0.41 -26.62 -16.14
C LYS A 181 1.54 -27.62 -15.91
N HIS A 182 1.47 -28.32 -14.80
CA HIS A 182 2.48 -29.32 -14.42
C HIS A 182 2.26 -30.62 -15.20
N LYS A 183 3.26 -31.00 -15.99
CA LYS A 183 3.27 -32.26 -16.76
C LYS A 183 4.10 -33.33 -16.05
N PHE A 184 3.64 -34.56 -16.07
CA PHE A 184 4.41 -35.69 -15.50
C PHE A 184 5.68 -35.99 -16.32
N LEU A 185 5.63 -35.78 -17.62
CA LEU A 185 6.75 -35.95 -18.56
C LEU A 185 6.82 -34.75 -19.51
N GLY A 186 8.04 -34.26 -19.71
CA GLY A 186 8.32 -33.11 -20.60
C GLY A 186 8.28 -31.75 -19.88
N ALA A 187 8.40 -30.68 -20.65
CA ALA A 187 8.38 -29.32 -20.11
C ALA A 187 6.97 -28.89 -19.66
N ASN A 188 6.91 -28.15 -18.58
CA ASN A 188 5.68 -27.52 -18.14
C ASN A 188 5.15 -26.55 -19.20
N GLU A 189 3.83 -26.40 -19.25
CA GLU A 189 3.13 -25.57 -20.22
C GLU A 189 2.57 -24.32 -19.50
N ARG A 190 2.57 -23.18 -20.18
CA ARG A 190 1.91 -21.96 -19.69
C ARG A 190 0.50 -21.88 -20.24
N VAL A 191 -0.48 -21.72 -19.34
CA VAL A 191 -1.90 -21.69 -19.67
C VAL A 191 -2.49 -20.38 -19.20
N ARG A 192 -3.12 -19.63 -20.10
CA ARG A 192 -3.85 -18.40 -19.76
C ARG A 192 -5.26 -18.74 -19.29
N CYS A 193 -5.65 -18.22 -18.16
CA CYS A 193 -6.97 -18.35 -17.57
C CYS A 193 -7.59 -16.96 -17.39
N THR A 194 -8.86 -16.81 -17.73
CA THR A 194 -9.65 -15.62 -17.38
C THR A 194 -10.01 -15.65 -15.88
N TRP A 195 -10.40 -14.52 -15.30
CA TRP A 195 -10.78 -14.45 -13.87
C TRP A 195 -11.92 -15.38 -13.50
N GLY A 196 -12.86 -15.65 -14.43
CA GLY A 196 -13.94 -16.61 -14.24
C GLY A 196 -13.49 -18.07 -14.08
N GLN A 197 -12.35 -18.42 -14.68
CA GLN A 197 -11.78 -19.77 -14.68
C GLN A 197 -10.82 -20.03 -13.50
N VAL A 198 -10.57 -19.02 -12.65
CA VAL A 198 -9.56 -19.08 -11.59
C VAL A 198 -10.20 -19.34 -10.23
N GLN A 199 -9.54 -20.13 -9.42
CA GLN A 199 -9.78 -20.30 -7.99
C GLN A 199 -8.52 -19.97 -7.20
N ILE A 200 -8.69 -19.56 -5.93
CA ILE A 200 -7.60 -19.15 -5.03
C ILE A 200 -7.71 -19.83 -3.68
N TRP A 201 -6.56 -20.12 -3.08
CA TRP A 201 -6.46 -20.64 -1.72
C TRP A 201 -5.09 -20.31 -1.13
N ASN A 202 -4.92 -20.56 0.16
CA ASN A 202 -3.64 -20.40 0.85
C ASN A 202 -3.14 -21.77 1.29
N ALA A 203 -1.89 -22.07 1.04
CA ALA A 203 -1.25 -23.31 1.47
C ALA A 203 0.26 -23.10 1.66
N ASP A 204 0.82 -23.71 2.69
CA ASP A 204 2.26 -23.80 2.93
C ASP A 204 3.03 -22.49 2.80
N GLY A 205 2.48 -21.39 3.35
CA GLY A 205 3.12 -20.06 3.29
C GLY A 205 3.09 -19.43 1.89
N SER A 206 2.17 -19.87 1.04
CA SER A 206 1.99 -19.36 -0.32
C SER A 206 0.55 -18.99 -0.60
N PHE A 207 0.37 -17.97 -1.42
CA PHE A 207 -0.87 -17.68 -2.10
C PHE A 207 -0.95 -18.52 -3.36
N CYS A 208 -1.93 -19.41 -3.44
CA CYS A 208 -2.10 -20.34 -4.54
C CYS A 208 -3.22 -19.89 -5.46
N ILE A 209 -2.95 -19.97 -6.76
CA ILE A 209 -3.89 -19.66 -7.83
C ILE A 209 -3.93 -20.84 -8.78
N GLY A 210 -5.12 -21.32 -9.11
CA GLY A 210 -5.28 -22.47 -9.99
C GLY A 210 -6.49 -22.38 -10.90
N SER A 211 -6.47 -23.16 -11.96
CA SER A 211 -7.62 -23.33 -12.86
C SER A 211 -8.72 -24.15 -12.17
N LYS A 212 -9.97 -23.73 -12.34
CA LYS A 212 -11.14 -24.53 -11.94
C LYS A 212 -11.31 -25.78 -12.80
N ASP A 213 -10.86 -25.70 -14.05
CA ASP A 213 -11.08 -26.72 -15.07
C ASP A 213 -9.99 -27.80 -15.07
N ASP A 214 -8.78 -27.48 -14.59
CA ASP A 214 -7.63 -28.40 -14.58
C ASP A 214 -6.79 -28.22 -13.31
N LYS A 215 -6.88 -29.17 -12.39
CA LYS A 215 -6.14 -29.18 -11.12
C LYS A 215 -4.60 -29.19 -11.28
N LYS A 216 -4.08 -29.62 -12.45
CA LYS A 216 -2.64 -29.59 -12.73
C LYS A 216 -2.14 -28.20 -13.15
N THR A 217 -3.06 -27.29 -13.45
CA THR A 217 -2.75 -25.91 -13.83
C THR A 217 -2.88 -25.01 -12.61
N ASN A 218 -1.77 -24.74 -11.95
CA ASN A 218 -1.72 -23.89 -10.75
C ASN A 218 -0.32 -23.33 -10.51
N VAL A 219 -0.25 -22.32 -9.65
CA VAL A 219 1.00 -21.70 -9.16
C VAL A 219 0.84 -21.38 -7.69
N GLY A 220 1.85 -21.70 -6.87
CA GLY A 220 2.00 -21.23 -5.50
C GLY A 220 3.01 -20.07 -5.46
N ILE A 221 2.60 -18.92 -4.94
CA ILE A 221 3.41 -17.70 -4.84
C ILE A 221 3.76 -17.48 -3.38
N SER A 222 5.04 -17.67 -3.03
CA SER A 222 5.49 -17.59 -1.63
C SER A 222 5.41 -16.17 -1.09
N TYR A 223 4.83 -16.01 0.10
CA TYR A 223 4.73 -14.71 0.77
C TYR A 223 6.09 -14.15 1.20
N ILE A 224 7.05 -15.01 1.53
CA ILE A 224 8.37 -14.59 2.04
C ILE A 224 9.44 -14.54 0.95
N HIS A 225 9.20 -15.14 -0.22
CA HIS A 225 10.20 -15.18 -1.31
C HIS A 225 9.83 -14.32 -2.50
N VAL A 226 8.54 -14.09 -2.77
CA VAL A 226 8.08 -13.29 -3.89
C VAL A 226 7.55 -11.95 -3.38
N ALA A 227 8.11 -10.86 -3.89
CA ALA A 227 7.70 -9.52 -3.50
C ALA A 227 6.24 -9.25 -3.90
N ASN A 228 5.55 -8.46 -3.08
CA ASN A 228 4.21 -7.95 -3.32
C ASN A 228 3.10 -9.04 -3.39
N THR A 229 3.38 -10.26 -2.95
CA THR A 229 2.39 -11.37 -2.98
C THR A 229 1.13 -11.04 -2.16
N HIS A 230 1.26 -10.42 -1.00
CA HIS A 230 0.10 -10.00 -0.20
C HIS A 230 -0.74 -8.92 -0.88
N ILE A 231 -0.09 -8.04 -1.66
CA ILE A 231 -0.78 -7.00 -2.43
C ILE A 231 -1.56 -7.65 -3.58
N LEU A 232 -0.93 -8.59 -4.29
CA LEU A 232 -1.58 -9.39 -5.33
C LEU A 232 -2.79 -10.16 -4.78
N GLU A 233 -2.62 -10.83 -3.64
CA GLU A 233 -3.72 -11.55 -2.99
C GLU A 233 -4.89 -10.62 -2.68
N GLN A 234 -4.63 -9.46 -2.07
CA GLN A 234 -5.66 -8.49 -1.75
C GLN A 234 -6.38 -7.98 -3.01
N LEU A 235 -5.63 -7.69 -4.05
CA LEU A 235 -6.17 -7.25 -5.33
C LEU A 235 -7.14 -8.28 -5.93
N ILE A 236 -6.72 -9.56 -5.99
CA ILE A 236 -7.56 -10.64 -6.54
C ILE A 236 -8.79 -10.89 -5.66
N ARG A 237 -8.63 -10.85 -4.32
CA ARG A 237 -9.75 -11.01 -3.39
C ARG A 237 -10.78 -9.88 -3.51
N MET A 238 -10.33 -8.65 -3.73
CA MET A 238 -11.24 -7.52 -3.99
C MET A 238 -12.00 -7.72 -5.29
N ALA A 239 -11.31 -8.15 -6.35
CA ALA A 239 -11.92 -8.44 -7.65
C ALA A 239 -13.00 -9.54 -7.54
N PHE A 240 -12.74 -10.60 -6.79
CA PHE A 240 -13.68 -11.71 -6.61
C PHE A 240 -14.92 -11.34 -5.77
N LYS A 241 -14.86 -10.26 -5.00
CA LYS A 241 -16.02 -9.71 -4.29
C LYS A 241 -16.94 -8.87 -5.19
N LYS A 242 -16.45 -8.43 -6.36
CA LYS A 242 -17.21 -7.59 -7.32
C LYS A 242 -17.85 -8.51 -8.39
N PRO A 243 -19.17 -8.78 -8.35
CA PRO A 243 -19.80 -9.66 -9.32
C PRO A 243 -19.67 -9.13 -10.75
N GLY A 244 -19.35 -10.03 -11.69
CA GLY A 244 -19.27 -9.70 -13.11
C GLY A 244 -17.99 -8.97 -13.54
N LEU A 245 -17.04 -8.74 -12.64
CA LEU A 245 -15.75 -8.15 -12.99
C LEU A 245 -15.01 -9.01 -14.02
N ARG A 246 -14.59 -8.37 -15.11
CA ARG A 246 -13.82 -9.00 -16.18
C ARG A 246 -12.36 -8.57 -16.21
N ARG A 247 -12.07 -7.37 -15.73
CA ARG A 247 -10.73 -6.77 -15.67
C ARG A 247 -10.44 -6.25 -14.28
N LEU A 248 -9.23 -6.46 -13.79
CA LEU A 248 -8.82 -5.95 -12.48
C LEU A 248 -8.86 -4.42 -12.42
N SER A 249 -8.55 -3.74 -13.51
CA SER A 249 -8.59 -2.28 -13.62
C SER A 249 -9.98 -1.68 -13.41
N GLU A 250 -11.06 -2.46 -13.49
CA GLU A 250 -12.41 -2.03 -13.13
C GLU A 250 -12.57 -1.72 -11.63
N LEU A 251 -11.60 -2.10 -10.80
CA LEU A 251 -11.55 -1.72 -9.38
C LEU A 251 -11.19 -0.25 -9.17
N LEU A 252 -10.67 0.45 -10.19
CA LEU A 252 -10.39 1.89 -10.16
C LEU A 252 -11.63 2.76 -10.41
N GLN A 253 -12.75 2.15 -10.77
CA GLN A 253 -14.04 2.82 -11.02
C GLN A 253 -14.93 2.71 -9.77
#